data_eb2e5d20ba9d3a6ba58670d0b5ae5afe
#
_entry.id   eb2e5d20ba9d3a6ba58670d0b5ae5afe
#
_cell.length_a   1.000
_cell.length_b   1.000
_cell.length_c   1.000
_cell.angle_alpha   90.00
_cell.angle_beta   90.00
_cell.angle_gamma   90.00
#
_symmetry.space_group_name_H-M   'P 1'
#
loop_
_entity.id
_entity.type
_entity.pdbx_description
1 polymer ?
#
loop_
_entity_poly.entity_id
_entity_poly.type
_entity_poly.pdbx_seq_one_letter_code
_entity_poly.pdbx_strand_id
1 'polypeptide(L)'
;MKLQAIVLSAALLVAALPATAQDKPPIVGKFGFVNTERILRDAAPAVRAQKKIEAEFQKRDQELAHAAEQLKKTQDELEKNSVTMSETQRRAKEREFADLNRDFQRRQREFREDLNQRRNEELAQVVEQANRVIRQIAEQEKYDIIFQDAVFANPRIDITDKVIKTLEGKPPAR
;
A
#
# COMPACT_ATOMS: atom_id res chain seq x y z
N MET A 1 101.66 -7.81 -16.70
CA MET A 1 100.50 -8.19 -17.46
C MET A 1 99.30 -7.85 -16.59
N LYS A 2 98.54 -6.80 -16.96
CA LYS A 2 97.41 -6.26 -16.18
C LYS A 2 96.10 -6.66 -16.79
N LEU A 3 95.30 -7.49 -16.10
CA LEU A 3 93.98 -7.78 -16.48
C LEU A 3 92.99 -6.70 -15.90
N GLN A 4 92.36 -5.99 -16.77
CA GLN A 4 91.29 -5.07 -16.41
C GLN A 4 89.95 -5.82 -16.45
N ALA A 5 89.29 -5.86 -15.29
CA ALA A 5 87.92 -6.34 -15.18
C ALA A 5 86.91 -5.20 -15.47
N ILE A 6 86.14 -5.35 -16.52
CA ILE A 6 85.04 -4.42 -16.88
C ILE A 6 83.82 -4.87 -16.11
N VAL A 7 83.32 -4.04 -15.18
CA VAL A 7 82.06 -4.24 -14.50
C VAL A 7 80.96 -3.55 -15.30
N LEU A 8 80.05 -4.30 -15.93
CA LEU A 8 78.87 -3.79 -16.62
C LEU A 8 77.76 -3.58 -15.58
N SER A 9 77.49 -2.33 -15.22
CA SER A 9 76.34 -1.96 -14.40
C SER A 9 75.09 -1.81 -15.29
N ALA A 10 74.19 -2.79 -15.25
CA ALA A 10 72.89 -2.68 -15.90
C ALA A 10 71.94 -1.88 -15.01
N ALA A 11 71.62 -0.64 -15.40
CA ALA A 11 70.61 0.20 -14.77
C ALA A 11 69.23 -0.24 -15.23
N LEU A 12 68.47 -0.83 -14.30
CA LEU A 12 67.02 -1.18 -14.51
C LEU A 12 66.19 0.10 -14.40
N LEU A 13 65.77 0.64 -15.54
CA LEU A 13 64.79 1.74 -15.61
C LEU A 13 63.36 1.17 -15.36
N VAL A 14 62.83 1.30 -14.13
CA VAL A 14 61.43 1.00 -13.84
C VAL A 14 60.59 2.15 -14.35
N ALA A 15 59.97 2.01 -15.49
CA ALA A 15 58.99 2.93 -16.01
C ALA A 15 57.71 2.86 -15.14
N ALA A 16 57.52 3.78 -14.24
CA ALA A 16 56.23 3.96 -13.53
C ALA A 16 55.20 4.45 -14.51
N LEU A 17 54.28 3.56 -14.91
CA LEU A 17 53.08 3.92 -15.69
C LEU A 17 52.16 4.71 -14.76
N PRO A 18 51.75 5.94 -15.11
CA PRO A 18 50.74 6.62 -14.35
C PRO A 18 49.44 5.84 -14.43
N ALA A 19 48.96 5.31 -13.33
CA ALA A 19 47.61 4.79 -13.22
C ALA A 19 46.62 5.96 -13.39
N THR A 20 46.13 6.17 -14.62
CA THR A 20 45.00 7.06 -14.87
C THR A 20 43.80 6.46 -14.18
N ALA A 21 43.49 6.92 -12.96
CA ALA A 21 42.21 6.74 -12.34
C ALA A 21 41.15 7.31 -13.34
N GLN A 22 40.43 6.46 -14.02
CA GLN A 22 39.31 6.88 -14.83
C GLN A 22 38.27 7.43 -13.85
N ASP A 23 38.25 8.74 -13.66
CA ASP A 23 37.13 9.46 -13.07
C ASP A 23 35.90 9.15 -13.92
N LYS A 24 35.13 8.14 -13.49
CA LYS A 24 33.78 7.93 -14.06
C LYS A 24 33.02 9.24 -13.87
N PRO A 25 32.49 9.82 -14.93
CA PRO A 25 31.71 11.06 -14.78
C PRO A 25 30.62 10.83 -13.74
N PRO A 26 30.35 11.80 -12.85
CA PRO A 26 29.29 11.66 -11.87
C PRO A 26 28.00 11.33 -12.59
N ILE A 27 27.29 10.29 -12.14
CA ILE A 27 25.98 9.94 -12.67
C ILE A 27 25.05 11.07 -12.28
N VAL A 28 24.85 12.03 -13.19
CA VAL A 28 23.88 13.12 -13.05
C VAL A 28 22.53 12.54 -13.46
N GLY A 29 21.95 11.72 -12.59
CA GLY A 29 20.64 11.15 -12.80
C GLY A 29 19.51 12.11 -12.42
N LYS A 30 18.40 12.07 -13.12
CA LYS A 30 17.15 12.73 -12.70
C LYS A 30 16.37 11.78 -11.80
N PHE A 31 16.22 12.15 -10.54
CA PHE A 31 15.53 11.34 -9.52
C PHE A 31 14.18 11.95 -9.20
N GLY A 32 13.18 11.07 -9.00
CA GLY A 32 11.85 11.43 -8.53
C GLY A 32 11.50 10.67 -7.26
N PHE A 33 10.53 11.18 -6.53
CA PHE A 33 9.92 10.52 -5.38
C PHE A 33 8.40 10.61 -5.47
N VAL A 34 7.70 9.53 -5.09
CA VAL A 34 6.24 9.50 -4.97
C VAL A 34 5.84 8.95 -3.61
N ASN A 35 4.90 9.59 -2.96
CA ASN A 35 4.27 9.10 -1.75
C ASN A 35 3.04 8.26 -2.12
N THR A 36 3.20 6.93 -2.09
CA THR A 36 2.15 5.98 -2.46
C THR A 36 0.92 6.08 -1.55
N GLU A 37 1.12 6.28 -0.24
CA GLU A 37 0.01 6.42 0.72
C GLU A 37 -0.84 7.64 0.37
N ARG A 38 -0.21 8.74 0.01
CA ARG A 38 -0.89 9.97 -0.39
C ARG A 38 -1.68 9.76 -1.69
N ILE A 39 -1.11 9.05 -2.66
CA ILE A 39 -1.82 8.69 -3.90
C ILE A 39 -3.05 7.84 -3.58
N LEU A 40 -2.90 6.80 -2.74
CA LEU A 40 -4.00 5.90 -2.37
C LEU A 40 -5.08 6.55 -1.50
N ARG A 41 -4.80 7.69 -0.87
CA ARG A 41 -5.77 8.47 -0.10
C ARG A 41 -6.47 9.53 -0.95
N ASP A 42 -5.70 10.29 -1.75
CA ASP A 42 -6.14 11.57 -2.31
C ASP A 42 -6.48 11.49 -3.80
N ALA A 43 -5.97 10.48 -4.53
CA ALA A 43 -6.22 10.38 -5.98
C ALA A 43 -7.70 10.05 -6.29
N ALA A 44 -8.25 10.66 -7.33
CA ALA A 44 -9.64 10.44 -7.72
C ALA A 44 -10.03 8.97 -7.93
N PRO A 45 -9.20 8.08 -8.50
CA PRO A 45 -9.49 6.65 -8.53
C PRO A 45 -9.63 6.02 -7.16
N ALA A 46 -8.79 6.41 -6.18
CA ALA A 46 -8.85 5.89 -4.82
C ALA A 46 -10.15 6.32 -4.10
N VAL A 47 -10.51 7.59 -4.23
CA VAL A 47 -11.78 8.11 -3.68
C VAL A 47 -12.99 7.42 -4.31
N ARG A 48 -12.96 7.15 -5.62
CA ARG A 48 -14.03 6.39 -6.29
C ARG A 48 -14.10 4.95 -5.80
N ALA A 49 -12.97 4.29 -5.63
CA ALA A 49 -12.89 2.93 -5.11
C ALA A 49 -13.49 2.83 -3.70
N GLN A 50 -13.16 3.77 -2.83
CA GLN A 50 -13.72 3.85 -1.48
C GLN A 50 -15.25 4.01 -1.51
N LYS A 51 -15.78 4.96 -2.28
CA LYS A 51 -17.23 5.18 -2.42
C LYS A 51 -17.95 3.96 -2.97
N LYS A 52 -17.33 3.23 -3.90
CA LYS A 52 -17.87 2.00 -4.46
C LYS A 52 -18.00 0.92 -3.39
N ILE A 53 -16.97 0.72 -2.57
CA ILE A 53 -16.97 -0.22 -1.46
C ILE A 53 -18.05 0.16 -0.44
N GLU A 54 -18.12 1.44 -0.04
CA GLU A 54 -19.14 1.93 0.88
C GLU A 54 -20.56 1.64 0.38
N ALA A 55 -20.84 1.95 -0.88
CA ALA A 55 -22.16 1.69 -1.49
C ALA A 55 -22.49 0.18 -1.58
N GLU A 56 -21.50 -0.65 -1.92
CA GLU A 56 -21.66 -2.10 -2.05
C GLU A 56 -21.96 -2.76 -0.69
N PHE A 57 -21.31 -2.29 0.38
CA PHE A 57 -21.41 -2.90 1.70
C PHE A 57 -22.47 -2.26 2.62
N GLN A 58 -22.99 -1.08 2.27
CA GLN A 58 -23.96 -0.33 3.09
C GLN A 58 -25.16 -1.16 3.54
N LYS A 59 -25.77 -1.93 2.63
CA LYS A 59 -26.93 -2.76 2.95
C LYS A 59 -26.59 -3.86 3.96
N ARG A 60 -25.46 -4.54 3.76
CA ARG A 60 -25.00 -5.59 4.67
C ARG A 60 -24.62 -5.07 6.04
N ASP A 61 -24.07 -3.86 6.11
CA ASP A 61 -23.76 -3.16 7.37
C ASP A 61 -25.06 -2.88 8.15
N GLN A 62 -26.11 -2.39 7.49
CA GLN A 62 -27.43 -2.19 8.09
C GLN A 62 -28.08 -3.51 8.55
N GLU A 63 -27.95 -4.57 7.78
CA GLU A 63 -28.45 -5.91 8.16
C GLU A 63 -27.72 -6.45 9.41
N LEU A 64 -26.41 -6.23 9.51
CA LEU A 64 -25.62 -6.58 10.71
C LEU A 64 -26.02 -5.74 11.92
N ALA A 65 -26.23 -4.44 11.75
CA ALA A 65 -26.70 -3.58 12.83
C ALA A 65 -28.05 -4.04 13.37
N HIS A 66 -29.00 -4.38 12.47
CA HIS A 66 -30.31 -4.90 12.87
C HIS A 66 -30.20 -6.27 13.56
N ALA A 67 -29.35 -7.16 13.09
CA ALA A 67 -29.12 -8.45 13.74
C ALA A 67 -28.51 -8.29 15.15
N ALA A 68 -27.60 -7.32 15.34
CA ALA A 68 -27.02 -7.00 16.64
C ALA A 68 -28.12 -6.47 17.62
N GLU A 69 -29.03 -5.61 17.11
CA GLU A 69 -30.15 -5.11 17.91
C GLU A 69 -31.11 -6.23 18.32
N GLN A 70 -31.45 -7.13 17.42
CA GLN A 70 -32.29 -8.31 17.73
C GLN A 70 -31.65 -9.22 18.78
N LEU A 71 -30.34 -9.48 18.63
CA LEU A 71 -29.59 -10.28 19.60
C LEU A 71 -29.65 -9.64 21.00
N LYS A 72 -29.38 -8.34 21.06
CA LYS A 72 -29.44 -7.57 22.32
C LYS A 72 -30.85 -7.61 22.93
N LYS A 73 -31.89 -7.41 22.13
CA LYS A 73 -33.28 -7.47 22.61
C LYS A 73 -33.62 -8.83 23.21
N THR A 74 -33.25 -9.93 22.53
CA THR A 74 -33.47 -11.30 23.03
C THR A 74 -32.71 -11.57 24.32
N GLN A 75 -31.48 -11.04 24.45
CA GLN A 75 -30.72 -11.10 25.68
C GLN A 75 -31.40 -10.35 26.82
N ASP A 76 -31.82 -9.10 26.57
CA ASP A 76 -32.49 -8.26 27.57
C ASP A 76 -33.84 -8.90 28.03
N GLU A 77 -34.57 -9.55 27.12
CA GLU A 77 -35.80 -10.29 27.44
C GLU A 77 -35.52 -11.51 28.37
N LEU A 78 -34.46 -12.27 28.05
CA LEU A 78 -34.04 -13.39 28.91
C LEU A 78 -33.62 -12.90 30.32
N GLU A 79 -32.85 -11.85 30.42
CA GLU A 79 -32.36 -11.32 31.68
C GLU A 79 -33.52 -10.77 32.55
N LYS A 80 -34.45 -10.02 31.94
CA LYS A 80 -35.56 -9.39 32.69
C LYS A 80 -36.70 -10.33 33.07
N ASN A 81 -37.00 -11.27 32.19
CA ASN A 81 -38.22 -12.09 32.32
C ASN A 81 -37.96 -13.56 32.69
N SER A 82 -36.67 -13.95 32.87
CA SER A 82 -36.31 -15.36 33.19
C SER A 82 -37.06 -15.94 34.40
N VAL A 83 -37.34 -15.10 35.39
CA VAL A 83 -38.02 -15.52 36.63
C VAL A 83 -39.55 -15.74 36.43
N THR A 84 -40.14 -15.05 35.44
CA THR A 84 -41.59 -15.11 35.17
C THR A 84 -41.93 -16.07 34.06
N MET A 85 -40.96 -16.50 33.25
CA MET A 85 -41.14 -17.46 32.18
C MET A 85 -41.33 -18.89 32.71
N SER A 86 -42.18 -19.67 32.03
CA SER A 86 -42.18 -21.11 32.23
C SER A 86 -40.85 -21.73 31.73
N GLU A 87 -40.49 -22.87 32.27
CA GLU A 87 -39.26 -23.59 31.89
C GLU A 87 -39.20 -23.84 30.36
N THR A 88 -40.33 -24.19 29.75
CA THR A 88 -40.43 -24.41 28.30
C THR A 88 -40.17 -23.14 27.52
N GLN A 89 -40.72 -22.00 27.94
CA GLN A 89 -40.52 -20.69 27.31
C GLN A 89 -39.05 -20.23 27.47
N ARG A 90 -38.48 -20.38 28.65
CA ARG A 90 -37.09 -20.03 28.92
C ARG A 90 -36.15 -20.82 28.01
N ARG A 91 -36.30 -22.14 27.93
CA ARG A 91 -35.48 -23.00 27.08
C ARG A 91 -35.65 -22.68 25.58
N ALA A 92 -36.85 -22.29 25.15
CA ALA A 92 -37.08 -21.83 23.76
C ALA A 92 -36.33 -20.53 23.46
N LYS A 93 -36.40 -19.55 24.36
CA LYS A 93 -35.68 -18.28 24.23
C LYS A 93 -34.14 -18.42 24.28
N GLU A 94 -33.63 -19.31 25.18
CA GLU A 94 -32.22 -19.62 25.24
C GLU A 94 -31.71 -20.20 23.90
N ARG A 95 -32.48 -21.09 23.28
CA ARG A 95 -32.15 -21.64 21.95
C ARG A 95 -32.19 -20.57 20.88
N GLU A 96 -33.24 -19.73 20.87
CA GLU A 96 -33.36 -18.61 19.94
C GLU A 96 -32.14 -17.68 20.06
N PHE A 97 -31.74 -17.29 21.26
CA PHE A 97 -30.57 -16.48 21.50
C PHE A 97 -29.28 -17.14 20.99
N ALA A 98 -29.09 -18.43 21.27
CA ALA A 98 -27.93 -19.16 20.81
C ALA A 98 -27.84 -19.23 19.27
N ASP A 99 -28.99 -19.41 18.61
CA ASP A 99 -29.06 -19.46 17.16
C ASP A 99 -28.79 -18.08 16.52
N LEU A 100 -29.40 -17.01 17.04
CA LEU A 100 -29.15 -15.64 16.62
C LEU A 100 -27.69 -15.26 16.81
N ASN A 101 -27.09 -15.62 17.94
CA ASN A 101 -25.69 -15.32 18.22
C ASN A 101 -24.74 -16.02 17.24
N ARG A 102 -24.99 -17.32 16.94
CA ARG A 102 -24.19 -18.05 15.96
C ARG A 102 -24.31 -17.44 14.57
N ASP A 103 -25.53 -17.10 14.15
CA ASP A 103 -25.77 -16.50 12.84
C ASP A 103 -25.12 -15.11 12.73
N PHE A 104 -25.28 -14.27 13.75
CA PHE A 104 -24.63 -12.95 13.82
C PHE A 104 -23.09 -13.04 13.72
N GLN A 105 -22.46 -13.93 14.50
CA GLN A 105 -21.02 -14.12 14.46
C GLN A 105 -20.55 -14.63 13.10
N ARG A 106 -21.28 -15.52 12.46
CA ARG A 106 -20.98 -16.00 11.11
C ARG A 106 -21.06 -14.86 10.09
N ARG A 107 -22.17 -14.13 10.03
CA ARG A 107 -22.35 -12.98 9.13
C ARG A 107 -21.31 -11.88 9.35
N GLN A 108 -20.93 -11.63 10.59
CA GLN A 108 -19.89 -10.64 10.92
C GLN A 108 -18.51 -11.07 10.41
N ARG A 109 -18.17 -12.37 10.44
CA ARG A 109 -16.91 -12.86 9.85
C ARG A 109 -16.95 -12.75 8.33
N GLU A 110 -17.99 -13.25 7.68
CA GLU A 110 -18.20 -13.17 6.23
C GLU A 110 -18.11 -11.71 5.74
N PHE A 111 -18.78 -10.79 6.43
CA PHE A 111 -18.73 -9.36 6.11
C PHE A 111 -17.30 -8.81 6.15
N ARG A 112 -16.54 -9.11 7.20
CA ARG A 112 -15.15 -8.63 7.34
C ARG A 112 -14.23 -9.22 6.29
N GLU A 113 -14.38 -10.50 6.00
CA GLU A 113 -13.58 -11.20 4.99
C GLU A 113 -13.85 -10.62 3.59
N ASP A 114 -15.11 -10.50 3.20
CA ASP A 114 -15.52 -9.95 1.91
C ASP A 114 -15.11 -8.47 1.77
N LEU A 115 -15.30 -7.66 2.83
CA LEU A 115 -14.88 -6.26 2.83
C LEU A 115 -13.36 -6.12 2.65
N ASN A 116 -12.57 -6.94 3.35
CA ASN A 116 -11.12 -6.91 3.22
C ASN A 116 -10.67 -7.37 1.83
N GLN A 117 -11.26 -8.45 1.31
CA GLN A 117 -10.98 -8.91 -0.05
C GLN A 117 -11.30 -7.82 -1.06
N ARG A 118 -12.50 -7.22 -0.97
CA ARG A 118 -12.96 -6.19 -1.91
C ARG A 118 -12.08 -4.93 -1.85
N ARG A 119 -11.66 -4.55 -0.65
CA ARG A 119 -10.71 -3.44 -0.46
C ARG A 119 -9.38 -3.73 -1.13
N ASN A 120 -8.84 -4.92 -0.96
CA ASN A 120 -7.56 -5.30 -1.58
C ASN A 120 -7.65 -5.30 -3.11
N GLU A 121 -8.75 -5.80 -3.68
CA GLU A 121 -8.99 -5.78 -5.13
C GLU A 121 -9.04 -4.34 -5.69
N GLU A 122 -9.80 -3.46 -5.07
CA GLU A 122 -9.90 -2.06 -5.52
C GLU A 122 -8.57 -1.30 -5.33
N LEU A 123 -7.87 -1.52 -4.21
CA LEU A 123 -6.55 -0.90 -4.00
C LEU A 123 -5.52 -1.38 -5.02
N ALA A 124 -5.53 -2.68 -5.37
CA ALA A 124 -4.63 -3.21 -6.41
C ALA A 124 -4.86 -2.53 -7.75
N GLN A 125 -6.12 -2.28 -8.13
CA GLN A 125 -6.45 -1.54 -9.36
C GLN A 125 -5.95 -0.10 -9.34
N VAL A 126 -6.07 0.59 -8.19
CA VAL A 126 -5.57 1.96 -8.02
C VAL A 126 -4.05 2.01 -8.12
N VAL A 127 -3.35 1.08 -7.47
CA VAL A 127 -1.88 0.96 -7.54
C VAL A 127 -1.43 0.72 -8.99
N GLU A 128 -2.11 -0.16 -9.70
CA GLU A 128 -1.78 -0.44 -11.10
C GLU A 128 -1.96 0.80 -11.99
N GLN A 129 -3.05 1.56 -11.79
CA GLN A 129 -3.26 2.82 -12.50
C GLN A 129 -2.18 3.84 -12.16
N ALA A 130 -1.84 4.00 -10.88
CA ALA A 130 -0.78 4.89 -10.44
C ALA A 130 0.58 4.52 -11.07
N ASN A 131 0.93 3.24 -11.06
CA ASN A 131 2.17 2.76 -11.66
C ASN A 131 2.25 3.00 -13.18
N ARG A 132 1.12 2.93 -13.91
CA ARG A 132 1.07 3.30 -15.32
C ARG A 132 1.35 4.79 -15.52
N VAL A 133 0.72 5.65 -14.73
CA VAL A 133 0.93 7.11 -14.79
C VAL A 133 2.36 7.49 -14.39
N ILE A 134 2.91 6.88 -13.34
CA ILE A 134 4.29 7.12 -12.90
C ILE A 134 5.27 6.76 -14.02
N ARG A 135 5.11 5.60 -14.67
CA ARG A 135 5.95 5.20 -15.82
C ARG A 135 5.84 6.19 -16.97
N GLN A 136 4.63 6.61 -17.32
CA GLN A 136 4.41 7.59 -18.37
C GLN A 136 5.12 8.93 -18.07
N ILE A 137 5.03 9.42 -16.84
CA ILE A 137 5.74 10.63 -16.39
C ILE A 137 7.26 10.41 -16.45
N ALA A 138 7.75 9.24 -15.99
CA ALA A 138 9.16 8.91 -16.02
C ALA A 138 9.74 8.96 -17.42
N GLU A 139 9.07 8.36 -18.40
CA GLU A 139 9.48 8.32 -19.79
C GLU A 139 9.44 9.72 -20.44
N GLN A 140 8.34 10.45 -20.25
CA GLN A 140 8.17 11.80 -20.84
C GLN A 140 9.17 12.81 -20.29
N GLU A 141 9.48 12.73 -19.00
CA GLU A 141 10.34 13.70 -18.34
C GLU A 141 11.77 13.19 -18.14
N LYS A 142 12.08 11.99 -18.63
CA LYS A 142 13.41 11.37 -18.58
C LYS A 142 13.95 11.23 -17.15
N TYR A 143 13.13 10.68 -16.25
CA TYR A 143 13.59 10.25 -14.95
C TYR A 143 14.37 8.93 -15.08
N ASP A 144 15.51 8.85 -14.40
CA ASP A 144 16.30 7.62 -14.33
C ASP A 144 15.78 6.67 -13.27
N ILE A 145 15.34 7.22 -12.13
CA ILE A 145 14.75 6.45 -11.03
C ILE A 145 13.64 7.28 -10.36
N ILE A 146 12.53 6.63 -10.03
CA ILE A 146 11.49 7.16 -9.16
C ILE A 146 11.35 6.23 -7.95
N PHE A 147 11.59 6.79 -6.76
CA PHE A 147 11.45 6.09 -5.48
C PHE A 147 10.01 6.22 -4.98
N GLN A 148 9.48 5.16 -4.38
CA GLN A 148 8.17 5.16 -3.73
C GLN A 148 8.22 5.05 -2.21
N ASP A 149 9.42 4.82 -1.65
CA ASP A 149 9.64 4.75 -0.22
C ASP A 149 10.97 5.41 0.11
N ALA A 150 10.97 6.34 1.06
CA ALA A 150 12.15 7.04 1.52
C ALA A 150 11.93 7.63 2.91
N VAL A 151 12.94 7.54 3.77
CA VAL A 151 12.94 8.19 5.09
C VAL A 151 12.86 9.72 4.96
N PHE A 152 13.48 10.27 3.92
CA PHE A 152 13.46 11.69 3.58
C PHE A 152 13.51 11.87 2.07
N ALA A 153 12.65 12.72 1.55
CA ALA A 153 12.69 13.19 0.16
C ALA A 153 12.62 14.72 0.14
N ASN A 154 13.53 15.35 -0.59
CA ASN A 154 13.46 16.79 -0.78
C ASN A 154 12.22 17.13 -1.63
N PRO A 155 11.43 18.18 -1.28
CA PRO A 155 10.25 18.58 -2.05
C PRO A 155 10.50 18.83 -3.55
N ARG A 156 11.73 19.16 -3.94
CA ARG A 156 12.11 19.36 -5.35
C ARG A 156 11.99 18.11 -6.21
N ILE A 157 12.14 16.92 -5.61
CA ILE A 157 12.06 15.64 -6.32
C ILE A 157 10.71 14.96 -6.13
N ASP A 158 9.84 15.49 -5.28
CA ASP A 158 8.51 14.94 -5.02
C ASP A 158 7.58 15.28 -6.21
N ILE A 159 7.16 14.23 -6.91
CA ILE A 159 6.23 14.32 -8.04
C ILE A 159 4.83 13.79 -7.70
N THR A 160 4.53 13.55 -6.42
CA THR A 160 3.26 12.99 -5.95
C THR A 160 2.05 13.79 -6.46
N ASP A 161 2.09 15.12 -6.34
CA ASP A 161 0.99 15.98 -6.79
C ASP A 161 0.78 15.91 -8.31
N LYS A 162 1.86 15.74 -9.07
CA LYS A 162 1.79 15.57 -10.53
C LYS A 162 1.10 14.25 -10.88
N VAL A 163 1.45 13.17 -10.18
CA VAL A 163 0.81 11.86 -10.36
C VAL A 163 -0.68 11.93 -10.02
N ILE A 164 -1.05 12.54 -8.89
CA ILE A 164 -2.45 12.71 -8.47
C ILE A 164 -3.25 13.50 -9.51
N LYS A 165 -2.73 14.63 -9.97
CA LYS A 165 -3.39 15.45 -11.02
C LYS A 165 -3.55 14.70 -12.33
N THR A 166 -2.56 13.91 -12.72
CA THR A 166 -2.64 13.10 -13.96
C THR A 166 -3.69 11.99 -13.82
N LEU A 167 -3.81 11.37 -12.63
CA LEU A 167 -4.86 10.38 -12.32
C LEU A 167 -6.28 10.99 -12.32
N GLU A 168 -6.41 12.29 -12.14
CA GLU A 168 -7.67 13.03 -12.28
C GLU A 168 -8.04 13.33 -13.75
N GLY A 169 -7.20 12.96 -14.69
CA GLY A 169 -7.37 13.29 -16.11
C GLY A 169 -6.97 14.73 -16.49
N LYS A 170 -6.28 15.43 -15.58
CA LYS A 170 -5.71 16.74 -15.86
C LYS A 170 -4.27 16.57 -16.37
N PRO A 171 -3.92 17.02 -17.58
CA PRO A 171 -2.54 16.96 -18.04
C PRO A 171 -1.61 17.72 -17.09
N PRO A 172 -0.37 17.25 -16.88
CA PRO A 172 0.59 17.96 -16.05
C PRO A 172 0.78 19.39 -16.59
N ALA A 173 0.74 20.38 -15.70
CA ALA A 173 1.08 21.74 -16.07
C ALA A 173 2.53 21.76 -16.60
N ARG A 174 2.72 22.31 -17.82
CA ARG A 174 4.04 22.47 -18.45
C ARG A 174 4.86 23.50 -17.71
#